data_f0cf0d04a89fb262d967d391496dc669
#
_entry.id   f0cf0d04a89fb262d967d391496dc669
#
_cell.length_a   1.000
_cell.length_b   1.000
_cell.length_c   1.000
_cell.angle_alpha   90.00
_cell.angle_beta   90.00
_cell.angle_gamma   90.00
#
_symmetry.space_group_name_H-M   'P 1'
#
loop_
_entity.id
_entity.type
_entity.pdbx_description
1 polymer ?
#
loop_
_entity_poly.entity_id
_entity_poly.type
_entity_poly.pdbx_seq_one_letter_code
_entity_poly.pdbx_strand_id
1 'polypeptide(L)'
;MPVVFVLAFGESFAFLSLIFPATALLIGIGGIVGAAGLDGAGLWAAAAAGAALGDWLSYWLGMRYGHAITGMWPLSRVPGLLARAAVFFERWGFFAVFLGRFSGPLRASVPLVAGISRMPQLPFQIANITSAVVWAVSLLWFGEFALQWLQGWFGGT
;
A
#
# COMPACT_ATOMS: atom_id res chain seq x y z
N MET A 1 11.12 12.56 7.86
CA MET A 1 9.69 12.26 8.09
C MET A 1 8.80 12.62 6.88
N PRO A 2 8.73 13.89 6.37
CA PRO A 2 7.81 14.24 5.28
C PRO A 2 8.07 13.48 3.98
N VAL A 3 9.32 13.21 3.64
CA VAL A 3 9.68 12.48 2.41
C VAL A 3 9.14 11.04 2.43
N VAL A 4 9.30 10.33 3.55
CA VAL A 4 8.80 8.95 3.71
C VAL A 4 7.27 8.91 3.63
N PHE A 5 6.60 9.87 4.24
CA PHE A 5 5.15 10.02 4.15
C PHE A 5 4.70 10.21 2.70
N VAL A 6 5.31 11.15 1.98
CA VAL A 6 4.95 11.46 0.58
C VAL A 6 5.22 10.27 -0.35
N LEU A 7 6.35 9.56 -0.16
CA LEU A 7 6.66 8.36 -0.93
C LEU A 7 5.65 7.25 -0.67
N ALA A 8 5.34 6.97 0.60
CA ALA A 8 4.37 5.93 0.96
C ALA A 8 2.95 6.28 0.49
N PHE A 9 2.56 7.55 0.59
CA PHE A 9 1.29 8.06 0.07
C PHE A 9 1.21 7.88 -1.46
N GLY A 10 2.23 8.33 -2.19
CA GLY A 10 2.28 8.23 -3.65
C GLY A 10 2.25 6.79 -4.15
N GLU A 11 2.95 5.88 -3.45
CA GLU A 11 2.95 4.45 -3.77
C GLU A 11 1.59 3.78 -3.49
N SER A 12 0.86 4.24 -2.50
CA SER A 12 -0.47 3.72 -2.16
C SER A 12 -1.58 4.35 -3.01
N PHE A 13 -1.31 5.46 -3.68
CA PHE A 13 -2.29 6.09 -4.54
C PHE A 13 -2.36 5.37 -5.91
N ALA A 14 -3.57 4.92 -6.29
CA ALA A 14 -3.83 3.97 -7.39
C ALA A 14 -3.18 4.32 -8.74
N PHE A 15 -2.99 5.60 -9.03
CA PHE A 15 -2.43 6.06 -10.30
C PHE A 15 -0.93 6.33 -10.25
N LEU A 16 -0.38 6.72 -9.09
CA LEU A 16 1.04 7.05 -8.95
C LEU A 16 1.92 5.81 -8.76
N SER A 17 1.38 4.75 -8.15
CA SER A 17 2.14 3.53 -7.88
C SER A 17 2.64 2.81 -9.15
N LEU A 18 1.99 3.03 -10.29
CA LEU A 18 2.40 2.49 -11.58
C LEU A 18 3.65 3.20 -12.16
N ILE A 19 3.94 4.41 -11.68
CA ILE A 19 5.02 5.26 -12.23
C ILE A 19 6.25 5.23 -11.31
N PHE A 20 6.08 5.07 -10.00
CA PHE A 20 7.16 5.19 -9.02
C PHE A 20 7.31 3.93 -8.14
N PRO A 21 8.43 3.19 -8.25
CA PRO A 21 8.73 2.08 -7.34
C PRO A 21 9.26 2.61 -6.00
N ALA A 22 8.39 3.27 -5.21
CA ALA A 22 8.79 3.87 -3.94
C ALA A 22 9.16 2.82 -2.88
N THR A 23 8.71 1.57 -3.01
CA THR A 23 9.08 0.46 -2.12
C THR A 23 10.60 0.29 -2.01
N ALA A 24 11.32 0.33 -3.12
CA ALA A 24 12.78 0.20 -3.12
C ALA A 24 13.46 1.37 -2.37
N LEU A 25 12.94 2.59 -2.54
CA LEU A 25 13.43 3.78 -1.83
C LEU A 25 13.15 3.70 -0.32
N LEU A 26 11.98 3.21 0.06
CA LEU A 26 11.61 3.04 1.48
C LEU A 26 12.47 1.97 2.17
N ILE A 27 12.77 0.85 1.50
CA ILE A 27 13.70 -0.17 1.99
C ILE A 27 15.09 0.43 2.17
N GLY A 28 15.58 1.21 1.19
CA GLY A 28 16.88 1.88 1.27
C GLY A 28 16.95 2.87 2.44
N ILE A 29 15.90 3.67 2.65
CA ILE A 29 15.81 4.61 3.78
C ILE A 29 15.79 3.85 5.11
N GLY A 30 14.99 2.77 5.22
CA GLY A 30 14.95 1.92 6.41
C GLY A 30 16.33 1.34 6.75
N GLY A 31 17.04 0.88 5.73
CA GLY A 31 18.40 0.40 5.88
C GLY A 31 19.39 1.44 6.38
N ILE A 32 19.38 2.65 5.82
CA ILE A 32 20.25 3.77 6.26
C ILE A 32 19.97 4.15 7.71
N VAL A 33 18.69 4.21 8.09
CA VAL A 33 18.28 4.57 9.46
C VAL A 33 18.71 3.50 10.46
N GLY A 34 18.54 2.21 10.11
CA GLY A 34 19.03 1.11 10.93
C GLY A 34 20.55 1.13 11.09
N ALA A 35 21.31 1.34 10.01
CA ALA A 35 22.78 1.45 10.04
C ALA A 35 23.26 2.66 10.86
N ALA A 36 22.51 3.75 10.89
CA ALA A 36 22.82 4.94 11.67
C ALA A 36 22.44 4.82 13.16
N GLY A 37 21.80 3.72 13.59
CA GLY A 37 21.32 3.52 14.95
C GLY A 37 20.22 4.50 15.37
N LEU A 38 19.50 5.08 14.41
CA LEU A 38 18.43 6.05 14.67
C LEU A 38 17.12 5.34 14.99
N ASP A 39 16.29 5.97 15.83
CA ASP A 39 14.95 5.46 16.12
C ASP A 39 14.07 5.51 14.87
N GLY A 40 13.68 4.34 14.40
CA GLY A 40 12.81 4.15 13.23
C GLY A 40 11.32 4.42 13.48
N ALA A 41 10.89 4.57 14.74
CA ALA A 41 9.47 4.65 15.09
C ALA A 41 8.72 5.77 14.36
N GLY A 42 9.33 6.95 14.26
CA GLY A 42 8.76 8.07 13.51
C GLY A 42 8.68 7.83 12.00
N LEU A 43 9.62 7.06 11.43
CA LEU A 43 9.60 6.65 10.03
C LEU A 43 8.48 5.65 9.75
N TRP A 44 8.30 4.67 10.63
CA TRP A 44 7.20 3.70 10.54
C TRP A 44 5.84 4.38 10.59
N ALA A 45 5.68 5.30 11.54
CA ALA A 45 4.44 6.07 11.67
C ALA A 45 4.17 6.91 10.40
N ALA A 46 5.18 7.59 9.85
CA ALA A 46 5.06 8.38 8.64
C ALA A 46 4.74 7.51 7.41
N ALA A 47 5.40 6.35 7.27
CA ALA A 47 5.14 5.41 6.17
C ALA A 47 3.73 4.81 6.27
N ALA A 48 3.33 4.35 7.46
CA ALA A 48 2.00 3.79 7.68
C ALA A 48 0.89 4.83 7.44
N ALA A 49 1.06 6.05 7.95
CA ALA A 49 0.10 7.13 7.76
C ALA A 49 -0.01 7.53 6.28
N GLY A 50 1.12 7.68 5.58
CA GLY A 50 1.13 7.98 4.15
C GLY A 50 0.42 6.90 3.33
N ALA A 51 0.75 5.64 3.57
CA ALA A 51 0.14 4.51 2.90
C ALA A 51 -1.38 4.41 3.19
N ALA A 52 -1.79 4.55 4.44
CA ALA A 52 -3.20 4.49 4.82
C ALA A 52 -4.03 5.62 4.20
N LEU A 53 -3.47 6.84 4.14
CA LEU A 53 -4.13 7.99 3.52
C LEU A 53 -4.20 7.86 1.99
N GLY A 54 -3.16 7.34 1.33
CA GLY A 54 -3.17 7.08 -0.11
C GLY A 54 -4.25 6.07 -0.50
N ASP A 55 -4.36 4.99 0.25
CA ASP A 55 -5.39 3.98 0.03
C ASP A 55 -6.79 4.50 0.34
N TRP A 56 -6.95 5.28 1.42
CA TRP A 56 -8.23 5.89 1.73
C TRP A 56 -8.69 6.84 0.64
N LEU A 57 -7.79 7.65 0.09
CA LEU A 57 -8.11 8.53 -1.03
C LEU A 57 -8.49 7.74 -2.28
N SER A 58 -7.78 6.65 -2.59
CA SER A 58 -8.10 5.76 -3.70
C SER A 58 -9.48 5.10 -3.53
N TYR A 59 -9.80 4.64 -2.31
CA TYR A 59 -11.11 4.11 -1.95
C TYR A 59 -12.21 5.17 -2.11
N TRP A 60 -11.98 6.38 -1.62
CA TRP A 60 -12.94 7.48 -1.73
C TRP A 60 -13.20 7.87 -3.19
N LEU A 61 -12.16 7.92 -4.02
CA LEU A 61 -12.28 8.14 -5.47
C LEU A 61 -13.10 7.03 -6.13
N GLY A 62 -12.83 5.78 -5.79
CA GLY A 62 -13.61 4.63 -6.26
C GLY A 62 -15.08 4.73 -5.90
N MET A 63 -15.38 5.10 -4.66
CA MET A 63 -16.75 5.27 -4.18
C MET A 63 -17.48 6.45 -4.84
N ARG A 64 -16.76 7.55 -5.09
CA ARG A 64 -17.33 8.79 -5.62
C ARG A 64 -17.49 8.77 -7.14
N TYR A 65 -16.48 8.22 -7.83
CA TYR A 65 -16.37 8.27 -9.28
C TYR A 65 -16.44 6.88 -9.94
N GLY A 66 -16.86 5.86 -9.21
CA GLY A 66 -16.87 4.47 -9.66
C GLY A 66 -17.51 4.26 -11.03
N HIS A 67 -18.65 4.89 -11.29
CA HIS A 67 -19.34 4.81 -12.59
C HIS A 67 -18.51 5.40 -13.75
N ALA A 68 -17.80 6.51 -13.52
CA ALA A 68 -16.93 7.11 -14.53
C ALA A 68 -15.69 6.24 -14.77
N ILE A 69 -15.10 5.73 -13.71
CA ILE A 69 -13.88 4.89 -13.77
C ILE A 69 -14.17 3.57 -14.48
N THR A 70 -15.34 2.98 -14.27
CA THR A 70 -15.74 1.71 -14.89
C THR A 70 -16.02 1.82 -16.38
N GLY A 71 -16.43 3.00 -16.84
CA GLY A 71 -16.58 3.32 -18.26
C GLY A 71 -15.25 3.55 -18.98
N MET A 72 -14.13 3.71 -18.26
CA MET A 72 -12.82 3.98 -18.84
C MET A 72 -12.09 2.69 -19.22
N TRP A 73 -11.29 2.78 -20.27
CA TRP A 73 -10.37 1.69 -20.62
C TRP A 73 -9.30 1.53 -19.53
N PRO A 74 -8.91 0.31 -19.07
CA PRO A 74 -9.28 -1.02 -19.58
C PRO A 74 -10.49 -1.69 -18.91
N LEU A 75 -11.07 -1.11 -17.85
CA LEU A 75 -12.15 -1.73 -17.07
C LEU A 75 -13.43 -1.95 -17.88
N SER A 76 -13.72 -1.08 -18.83
CA SER A 76 -14.89 -1.20 -19.72
C SER A 76 -14.89 -2.46 -20.58
N ARG A 77 -13.72 -3.12 -20.76
CA ARG A 77 -13.59 -4.34 -21.58
C ARG A 77 -13.88 -5.63 -20.82
N VAL A 78 -14.07 -5.58 -19.51
CA VAL A 78 -14.32 -6.77 -18.67
C VAL A 78 -15.72 -6.69 -18.06
N PRO A 79 -16.77 -7.05 -18.81
CA PRO A 79 -18.14 -7.07 -18.29
C PRO A 79 -18.23 -8.00 -17.07
N GLY A 80 -18.93 -7.54 -16.03
CA GLY A 80 -19.11 -8.33 -14.82
C GLY A 80 -17.93 -8.34 -13.84
N LEU A 81 -16.80 -7.66 -14.14
CA LEU A 81 -15.68 -7.53 -13.20
C LEU A 81 -16.14 -6.91 -11.88
N LEU A 82 -16.96 -5.87 -11.94
CA LEU A 82 -17.46 -5.19 -10.76
C LEU A 82 -18.44 -6.04 -9.94
N ALA A 83 -19.32 -6.81 -10.60
CA ALA A 83 -20.21 -7.71 -9.91
C ALA A 83 -19.41 -8.80 -9.16
N ARG A 84 -18.38 -9.36 -9.78
CA ARG A 84 -17.48 -10.33 -9.14
C ARG A 84 -16.69 -9.69 -8.00
N ALA A 85 -16.20 -8.47 -8.18
CA ALA A 85 -15.50 -7.74 -7.15
C ALA A 85 -16.42 -7.43 -5.96
N ALA A 86 -17.67 -7.02 -6.18
CA ALA A 86 -18.64 -6.78 -5.12
C ALA A 86 -18.87 -8.07 -4.29
N VAL A 87 -19.17 -9.20 -4.93
CA VAL A 87 -19.32 -10.50 -4.25
C VAL A 87 -18.04 -10.92 -3.52
N PHE A 88 -16.86 -10.66 -4.10
CA PHE A 88 -15.58 -10.95 -3.47
C PHE A 88 -15.38 -10.11 -2.20
N PHE A 89 -15.66 -8.79 -2.25
CA PHE A 89 -15.53 -7.92 -1.10
C PHE A 89 -16.61 -8.15 -0.04
N GLU A 90 -17.82 -8.56 -0.42
CA GLU A 90 -18.85 -9.01 0.52
C GLU A 90 -18.39 -10.23 1.32
N ARG A 91 -17.72 -11.17 0.64
CA ARG A 91 -17.28 -12.44 1.27
C ARG A 91 -15.98 -12.29 2.05
N TRP A 92 -14.99 -11.58 1.50
CA TRP A 92 -13.62 -11.54 2.02
C TRP A 92 -13.23 -10.18 2.60
N GLY A 93 -14.03 -9.14 2.40
CA GLY A 93 -13.93 -7.76 2.86
C GLY A 93 -12.60 -7.34 3.47
N PHE A 94 -12.46 -7.53 4.79
CA PHE A 94 -11.26 -7.21 5.53
C PHE A 94 -10.01 -7.91 4.95
N PHE A 95 -10.09 -9.23 4.72
CA PHE A 95 -8.95 -10.01 4.21
C PHE A 95 -8.58 -9.62 2.78
N ALA A 96 -9.54 -9.27 1.94
CA ALA A 96 -9.28 -8.81 0.58
C ALA A 96 -8.43 -7.53 0.58
N VAL A 97 -8.76 -6.55 1.41
CA VAL A 97 -8.00 -5.31 1.56
C VAL A 97 -6.66 -5.58 2.22
N PHE A 98 -6.65 -6.34 3.33
CA PHE A 98 -5.42 -6.62 4.08
C PHE A 98 -4.39 -7.36 3.22
N LEU A 99 -4.76 -8.50 2.62
CA LEU A 99 -3.86 -9.32 1.80
C LEU A 99 -3.54 -8.67 0.46
N GLY A 100 -4.49 -7.90 -0.08
CA GLY A 100 -4.31 -7.15 -1.32
C GLY A 100 -3.12 -6.20 -1.28
N ARG A 101 -2.80 -5.62 -0.12
CA ARG A 101 -1.62 -4.76 0.07
C ARG A 101 -0.31 -5.49 -0.22
N PHE A 102 -0.23 -6.79 0.03
CA PHE A 102 0.97 -7.60 -0.18
C PHE A 102 1.04 -8.23 -1.57
N SER A 103 0.04 -8.01 -2.43
CA SER A 103 -0.07 -8.59 -3.77
C SER A 103 0.74 -7.85 -4.85
N GLY A 104 1.79 -7.11 -4.48
CA GLY A 104 2.63 -6.38 -5.43
C GLY A 104 1.85 -5.35 -6.25
N PRO A 105 1.79 -5.47 -7.59
CA PRO A 105 1.17 -4.45 -8.46
C PRO A 105 -0.35 -4.30 -8.25
N LEU A 106 -1.02 -5.30 -7.67
CA LEU A 106 -2.46 -5.23 -7.41
C LEU A 106 -2.81 -4.37 -6.19
N ARG A 107 -1.83 -4.10 -5.30
CA ARG A 107 -2.07 -3.38 -4.04
C ARG A 107 -2.77 -2.04 -4.23
N ALA A 108 -2.37 -1.27 -5.25
CA ALA A 108 -2.92 0.06 -5.50
C ALA A 108 -4.33 0.04 -6.09
N SER A 109 -4.71 -1.05 -6.77
CA SER A 109 -6.05 -1.20 -7.34
C SER A 109 -7.08 -1.69 -6.33
N VAL A 110 -6.66 -2.41 -5.29
CA VAL A 110 -7.57 -2.99 -4.28
C VAL A 110 -8.41 -1.93 -3.55
N PRO A 111 -7.85 -0.83 -3.01
CA PRO A 111 -8.64 0.24 -2.38
C PRO A 111 -9.63 0.89 -3.36
N LEU A 112 -9.18 1.13 -4.59
CA LEU A 112 -10.03 1.72 -5.62
C LEU A 112 -11.23 0.81 -5.94
N VAL A 113 -10.97 -0.48 -6.16
CA VAL A 113 -12.03 -1.47 -6.46
C VAL A 113 -12.95 -1.69 -5.26
N ALA A 114 -12.42 -1.69 -4.02
CA ALA A 114 -13.24 -1.73 -2.81
C ALA A 114 -14.20 -0.53 -2.74
N GLY A 115 -13.74 0.66 -3.11
CA GLY A 115 -14.57 1.86 -3.20
C GLY A 115 -15.63 1.76 -4.29
N ILE A 116 -15.28 1.31 -5.49
CA ILE A 116 -16.21 1.09 -6.61
C ILE A 116 -17.29 0.07 -6.23
N SER A 117 -16.90 -1.00 -5.52
CA SER A 117 -17.81 -2.04 -5.03
C SER A 117 -18.65 -1.61 -3.83
N ARG A 118 -18.51 -0.36 -3.37
CA ARG A 118 -19.21 0.21 -2.20
C ARG A 118 -19.04 -0.61 -0.92
N MET A 119 -17.85 -1.21 -0.72
CA MET A 119 -17.52 -1.85 0.54
C MET A 119 -17.75 -0.88 1.70
N PRO A 120 -18.34 -1.31 2.85
CA PRO A 120 -18.55 -0.43 4.00
C PRO A 120 -17.23 0.18 4.49
N GLN A 121 -17.26 1.47 4.83
CA GLN A 121 -16.05 2.24 5.16
C GLN A 121 -15.33 1.72 6.40
N LEU A 122 -16.05 1.29 7.43
CA LEU A 122 -15.45 0.87 8.70
C LEU A 122 -14.56 -0.38 8.54
N PRO A 123 -15.04 -1.53 8.00
CA PRO A 123 -14.17 -2.68 7.76
C PRO A 123 -13.03 -2.37 6.79
N PHE A 124 -13.25 -1.50 5.78
CA PHE A 124 -12.18 -1.03 4.91
C PHE A 124 -11.08 -0.32 5.71
N GLN A 125 -11.43 0.66 6.56
CA GLN A 125 -10.45 1.44 7.32
C GLN A 125 -9.68 0.58 8.33
N ILE A 126 -10.34 -0.35 9.00
CA ILE A 126 -9.66 -1.27 9.91
C ILE A 126 -8.62 -2.11 9.15
N ALA A 127 -9.00 -2.70 8.01
CA ALA A 127 -8.08 -3.46 7.18
C ALA A 127 -6.95 -2.60 6.61
N ASN A 128 -7.26 -1.40 6.15
CA ASN A 128 -6.31 -0.44 5.60
C ASN A 128 -5.26 -0.03 6.64
N ILE A 129 -5.68 0.42 7.82
CA ILE A 129 -4.75 0.88 8.86
C ILE A 129 -3.89 -0.26 9.38
N THR A 130 -4.50 -1.42 9.70
CA THR A 130 -3.76 -2.57 10.22
C THR A 130 -2.75 -3.09 9.20
N SER A 131 -3.14 -3.22 7.93
CA SER A 131 -2.21 -3.65 6.87
C SER A 131 -1.12 -2.62 6.59
N ALA A 132 -1.41 -1.31 6.69
CA ALA A 132 -0.42 -0.25 6.51
C ALA A 132 0.67 -0.30 7.58
N VAL A 133 0.28 -0.51 8.85
CA VAL A 133 1.23 -0.68 9.95
C VAL A 133 2.10 -1.91 9.74
N VAL A 134 1.49 -3.08 9.47
CA VAL A 134 2.24 -4.32 9.24
C VAL A 134 3.20 -4.18 8.05
N TRP A 135 2.74 -3.56 6.96
CA TRP A 135 3.57 -3.32 5.79
C TRP A 135 4.75 -2.38 6.08
N ALA A 136 4.51 -1.25 6.77
CA ALA A 136 5.56 -0.30 7.09
C ALA A 136 6.64 -0.92 7.99
N VAL A 137 6.23 -1.64 9.03
CA VAL A 137 7.15 -2.36 9.91
C VAL A 137 7.95 -3.41 9.14
N SER A 138 7.28 -4.19 8.28
CA SER A 138 7.94 -5.22 7.48
C SER A 138 9.01 -4.65 6.55
N LEU A 139 8.71 -3.56 5.84
CA LEU A 139 9.67 -2.95 4.91
C LEU A 139 10.93 -2.45 5.60
N LEU A 140 10.77 -1.79 6.75
CA LEU A 140 11.88 -1.20 7.48
C LEU A 140 12.73 -2.31 8.13
N TRP A 141 12.06 -3.34 8.67
CA TRP A 141 12.76 -4.51 9.23
C TRP A 141 13.55 -5.28 8.15
N PHE A 142 12.96 -5.46 6.96
CA PHE A 142 13.68 -6.04 5.81
C PHE A 142 14.86 -5.17 5.36
N GLY A 143 14.73 -3.85 5.41
CA GLY A 143 15.81 -2.92 5.10
C GLY A 143 17.00 -3.06 6.05
N GLU A 144 16.76 -3.14 7.35
CA GLU A 144 17.77 -3.37 8.38
C GLU A 144 18.46 -4.74 8.21
N PHE A 145 17.67 -5.79 8.01
CA PHE A 145 18.17 -7.14 7.80
C PHE A 145 19.04 -7.24 6.53
N ALA A 146 18.60 -6.66 5.42
CA ALA A 146 19.34 -6.67 4.16
C ALA A 146 20.69 -5.98 4.29
N LEU A 147 20.77 -4.85 5.01
CA LEU A 147 22.04 -4.16 5.25
C LEU A 147 22.97 -4.97 6.14
N GLN A 148 22.49 -5.53 7.23
CA GLN A 148 23.31 -6.38 8.12
C GLN A 148 23.88 -7.59 7.35
N TRP A 149 23.05 -8.19 6.48
CA TRP A 149 23.49 -9.31 5.64
C TRP A 149 24.57 -8.90 4.64
N LEU A 150 24.40 -7.76 3.96
CA LEU A 150 25.41 -7.20 3.05
C LEU A 150 26.71 -6.84 3.76
N GLN A 151 26.64 -6.22 4.93
CA GLN A 151 27.81 -5.89 5.74
C GLN A 151 28.58 -7.16 6.20
N GLY A 152 27.84 -8.23 6.53
CA GLY A 152 28.45 -9.53 6.86
C GLY A 152 29.21 -10.16 5.68
N TRP A 153 28.75 -9.93 4.44
CA TRP A 153 29.40 -10.43 3.24
C TRP A 153 30.61 -9.59 2.78
N PHE A 154 30.53 -8.27 2.87
CA PHE A 154 31.55 -7.34 2.37
C PHE A 154 32.47 -6.81 3.47
N GLY A 155 32.11 -6.94 4.75
CA GLY A 155 32.88 -6.50 5.89
C GLY A 155 33.86 -7.57 6.48
N GLY A 156 33.92 -8.75 5.89
CA GLY A 156 34.73 -9.88 6.33
C GLY A 156 36.12 -9.98 5.66
N THR A 157 36.69 -8.85 5.17
CA THR A 157 38.08 -8.80 4.67
C THR A 157 38.94 -7.89 5.53
#